data_7037080345cb780f4a3bac790aabe872
#
_entry.id   7037080345cb780f4a3bac790aabe872
#
_cell.length_a   1.000
_cell.length_b   1.000
_cell.length_c   1.000
_cell.angle_alpha   90.00
_cell.angle_beta   90.00
_cell.angle_gamma   90.00
#
_symmetry.space_group_name_H-M   'P 1'
#
loop_
_entity.id
_entity.type
_entity.pdbx_description
1 polymer ?
#
loop_
_entity_poly.entity_id
_entity_poly.type
_entity_poly.pdbx_seq_one_letter_code
_entity_poly.pdbx_strand_id
1 'polypeptide(L)'
;MITVLVILAIAVAVGGLVLAVAFERGPTPGDVALAYELAWDRHDFTTLWSLSSGEMRDGRSRNDFVVDKKAAYRGQIRLRAVVEHVEIEAVAQQNERAASVLTRLDLRDEPPVRNEIRMQRIHGAWRVVSYMLRPEPASTP
;
A
#
# COMPACT_ATOMS: atom_id res chain seq x y z
N MET A 1 -44.67 20.87 1.19
CA MET A 1 -44.25 19.60 0.52
C MET A 1 -43.16 19.80 -0.51
N ILE A 2 -43.26 20.78 -1.43
CA ILE A 2 -42.26 21.02 -2.48
C ILE A 2 -40.87 21.35 -1.92
N THR A 3 -40.76 22.16 -0.88
CA THR A 3 -39.50 22.57 -0.24
C THR A 3 -38.73 21.39 0.35
N VAL A 4 -39.42 20.43 0.95
CA VAL A 4 -38.80 19.22 1.54
C VAL A 4 -38.25 18.30 0.43
N LEU A 5 -38.98 18.18 -0.67
CA LEU A 5 -38.55 17.40 -1.85
C LEU A 5 -37.28 17.98 -2.50
N VAL A 6 -37.21 19.33 -2.60
CA VAL A 6 -36.05 20.04 -3.16
C VAL A 6 -34.83 19.86 -2.26
N ILE A 7 -34.96 19.98 -0.94
CA ILE A 7 -33.85 19.78 0.00
C ILE A 7 -33.36 18.33 -0.05
N LEU A 8 -34.27 17.36 -0.14
CA LEU A 8 -33.88 15.94 -0.25
C LEU A 8 -33.14 15.65 -1.57
N ALA A 9 -33.61 16.22 -2.68
CA ALA A 9 -32.94 16.07 -3.98
C ALA A 9 -31.51 16.65 -4.00
N ILE A 10 -31.32 17.82 -3.38
CA ILE A 10 -30.01 18.47 -3.25
C ILE A 10 -29.09 17.60 -2.35
N ALA A 11 -29.59 17.09 -1.23
CA ALA A 11 -28.80 16.24 -0.34
C ALA A 11 -28.34 14.95 -1.01
N VAL A 12 -29.21 14.32 -1.82
CA VAL A 12 -28.85 13.12 -2.60
C VAL A 12 -27.84 13.44 -3.69
N ALA A 13 -27.99 14.58 -4.39
CA ALA A 13 -27.06 15.00 -5.43
C ALA A 13 -25.67 15.33 -4.86
N VAL A 14 -25.59 16.04 -3.74
CA VAL A 14 -24.32 16.35 -3.04
C VAL A 14 -23.68 15.07 -2.48
N GLY A 15 -24.45 14.19 -1.87
CA GLY A 15 -23.97 12.90 -1.38
C GLY A 15 -23.44 12.01 -2.50
N GLY A 16 -24.13 11.96 -3.63
CA GLY A 16 -23.69 11.25 -4.83
C GLY A 16 -22.40 11.81 -5.44
N LEU A 17 -22.25 13.16 -5.47
CA LEU A 17 -21.04 13.81 -5.96
C LEU A 17 -19.84 13.57 -5.05
N VAL A 18 -20.02 13.62 -3.72
CA VAL A 18 -18.95 13.32 -2.74
C VAL A 18 -18.48 11.87 -2.86
N LEU A 19 -19.43 10.94 -3.01
CA LEU A 19 -19.11 9.52 -3.25
C LEU A 19 -18.38 9.34 -4.59
N ALA A 20 -18.84 9.93 -5.68
CA ALA A 20 -18.18 9.84 -6.98
C ALA A 20 -16.76 10.38 -6.93
N VAL A 21 -16.50 11.54 -6.31
CA VAL A 21 -15.16 12.11 -6.14
C VAL A 21 -14.27 11.25 -5.26
N ALA A 22 -14.81 10.57 -4.23
CA ALA A 22 -14.07 9.66 -3.39
C ALA A 22 -13.66 8.38 -4.17
N PHE A 23 -14.55 7.87 -5.02
CA PHE A 23 -14.26 6.72 -5.89
C PHE A 23 -13.29 7.05 -7.04
N GLU A 24 -13.33 8.29 -7.57
CA GLU A 24 -12.43 8.70 -8.65
C GLU A 24 -10.97 8.88 -8.22
N ARG A 25 -10.71 9.12 -6.94
CA ARG A 25 -9.34 9.34 -6.45
C ARG A 25 -8.50 8.09 -6.36
N GLY A 26 -9.10 6.92 -6.33
CA GLY A 26 -8.41 5.65 -6.14
C GLY A 26 -7.66 5.54 -4.80
N PRO A 27 -6.91 4.45 -4.58
CA PRO A 27 -6.13 4.27 -3.36
C PRO A 27 -5.07 5.36 -3.19
N THR A 28 -4.90 5.84 -1.95
CA THR A 28 -3.83 6.77 -1.59
C THR A 28 -2.47 6.06 -1.51
N PRO A 29 -1.32 6.78 -1.51
CA PRO A 29 -0.02 6.17 -1.27
C PRO A 29 0.04 5.37 0.05
N GLY A 30 -0.61 5.87 1.12
CA GLY A 30 -0.70 5.18 2.40
C GLY A 30 -1.47 3.86 2.30
N ASP A 31 -2.59 3.84 1.57
CA ASP A 31 -3.37 2.61 1.36
C ASP A 31 -2.58 1.56 0.59
N VAL A 32 -1.84 1.98 -0.44
CA VAL A 32 -0.98 1.09 -1.23
C VAL A 32 0.18 0.56 -0.40
N ALA A 33 0.81 1.40 0.43
CA ALA A 33 1.87 0.97 1.34
C ALA A 33 1.38 -0.07 2.35
N LEU A 34 0.23 0.18 2.99
CA LEU A 34 -0.39 -0.77 3.91
C LEU A 34 -0.70 -2.10 3.23
N ALA A 35 -1.32 -2.05 2.05
CA ALA A 35 -1.63 -3.26 1.28
C ALA A 35 -0.36 -4.03 0.87
N TYR A 36 0.73 -3.33 0.54
CA TYR A 36 2.01 -3.92 0.18
C TYR A 36 2.67 -4.66 1.35
N GLU A 37 2.71 -4.04 2.54
CA GLU A 37 3.24 -4.66 3.76
C GLU A 37 2.44 -5.92 4.16
N LEU A 38 1.10 -5.83 4.14
CA LEU A 38 0.23 -6.95 4.45
C LEU A 38 0.34 -8.08 3.41
N ALA A 39 0.56 -7.75 2.14
CA ALA A 39 0.77 -8.74 1.09
C ALA A 39 2.09 -9.52 1.30
N TRP A 40 3.17 -8.83 1.73
CA TRP A 40 4.42 -9.50 2.13
C TRP A 40 4.21 -10.43 3.32
N ASP A 41 3.56 -9.96 4.37
CA ASP A 41 3.32 -10.77 5.57
C ASP A 41 2.51 -12.04 5.29
N ARG A 42 1.57 -11.95 4.34
CA ARG A 42 0.71 -13.07 3.94
C ARG A 42 1.30 -13.94 2.84
N HIS A 43 2.44 -13.57 2.26
CA HIS A 43 2.98 -14.16 1.04
C HIS A 43 1.97 -14.11 -0.13
N ASP A 44 1.20 -13.03 -0.21
CA ASP A 44 0.28 -12.77 -1.32
C ASP A 44 1.04 -12.15 -2.50
N PHE A 45 1.76 -12.98 -3.21
CA PHE A 45 2.60 -12.55 -4.34
C PHE A 45 1.81 -12.04 -5.53
N THR A 46 0.53 -12.39 -5.63
CA THR A 46 -0.39 -11.86 -6.64
C THR A 46 -0.66 -10.37 -6.39
N THR A 47 -0.99 -10.02 -5.16
CA THR A 47 -1.18 -8.62 -4.75
C THR A 47 0.14 -7.85 -4.83
N LEU A 48 1.27 -8.41 -4.39
CA LEU A 48 2.58 -7.79 -4.53
C LEU A 48 2.89 -7.45 -5.98
N TRP A 49 2.66 -8.38 -6.91
CA TRP A 49 2.86 -8.14 -8.33
C TRP A 49 1.99 -6.98 -8.83
N SER A 50 0.72 -6.94 -8.46
CA SER A 50 -0.21 -5.90 -8.92
C SER A 50 0.12 -4.51 -8.37
N LEU A 51 0.69 -4.42 -7.17
CA LEU A 51 1.10 -3.15 -6.55
C LEU A 51 2.51 -2.70 -6.95
N SER A 52 3.31 -3.56 -7.58
CA SER A 52 4.69 -3.29 -7.98
C SER A 52 4.79 -2.64 -9.35
N SER A 53 5.86 -1.85 -9.56
CA SER A 53 6.27 -1.36 -10.89
C SER A 53 6.88 -2.48 -11.72
N GLY A 54 7.10 -2.24 -13.01
CA GLY A 54 7.78 -3.18 -13.90
C GLY A 54 9.17 -3.59 -13.41
N GLU A 55 9.93 -2.64 -12.84
CA GLU A 55 11.26 -2.90 -12.26
C GLU A 55 11.18 -3.82 -11.03
N MET A 56 10.23 -3.58 -10.14
CA MET A 56 10.02 -4.41 -8.95
C MET A 56 9.52 -5.83 -9.29
N ARG A 57 8.99 -6.03 -10.49
CA ARG A 57 8.56 -7.33 -11.02
C ARG A 57 9.68 -8.06 -11.77
N ASP A 58 10.87 -7.46 -11.92
CA ASP A 58 11.94 -7.95 -12.78
C ASP A 58 11.49 -8.18 -14.23
N GLY A 59 10.54 -7.38 -14.72
CA GLY A 59 9.94 -7.53 -16.05
C GLY A 59 9.13 -8.81 -16.25
N ARG A 60 8.85 -9.56 -15.18
CA ARG A 60 8.17 -10.87 -15.25
C ARG A 60 6.66 -10.75 -15.38
N SER A 61 6.07 -11.73 -16.05
CA SER A 61 4.61 -11.91 -16.02
C SER A 61 4.12 -12.20 -14.59
N ARG A 62 2.85 -11.95 -14.34
CA ARG A 62 2.24 -12.25 -13.02
C ARG A 62 2.44 -13.72 -12.63
N ASN A 63 2.19 -14.63 -13.58
CA ASN A 63 2.29 -16.07 -13.31
C ASN A 63 3.73 -16.47 -12.94
N ASP A 64 4.71 -16.03 -13.73
CA ASP A 64 6.12 -16.36 -13.48
C ASP A 64 6.61 -15.77 -12.18
N PHE A 65 6.27 -14.50 -11.89
CA PHE A 65 6.61 -13.84 -10.63
C PHE A 65 6.04 -14.62 -9.42
N VAL A 66 4.77 -14.99 -9.46
CA VAL A 66 4.11 -15.70 -8.36
C VAL A 66 4.71 -17.10 -8.16
N VAL A 67 4.97 -17.82 -9.24
CA VAL A 67 5.60 -19.17 -9.18
C VAL A 67 6.99 -19.09 -8.57
N ASP A 68 7.82 -18.14 -9.03
CA ASP A 68 9.18 -17.98 -8.54
C ASP A 68 9.24 -17.55 -7.07
N LYS A 69 8.38 -16.59 -6.68
CA LYS A 69 8.30 -16.16 -5.29
C LYS A 69 7.80 -17.29 -4.37
N LYS A 70 6.79 -18.03 -4.76
CA LYS A 70 6.33 -19.19 -4.00
C LYS A 70 7.44 -20.25 -3.83
N ALA A 71 8.22 -20.51 -4.87
CA ALA A 71 9.35 -21.41 -4.80
C ALA A 71 10.45 -20.90 -3.84
N ALA A 72 10.82 -19.61 -3.95
CA ALA A 72 11.83 -18.98 -3.11
C ALA A 72 11.47 -18.96 -1.62
N TYR A 73 10.18 -18.76 -1.29
CA TYR A 73 9.69 -18.65 0.09
C TYR A 73 9.09 -19.94 0.66
N ARG A 74 9.13 -21.03 -0.07
CA ARG A 74 8.55 -22.32 0.34
C ARG A 74 9.04 -22.83 1.69
N GLY A 75 10.32 -22.62 2.01
CA GLY A 75 10.94 -23.01 3.29
C GLY A 75 10.80 -21.98 4.41
N GLN A 76 10.19 -20.82 4.16
CA GLN A 76 10.19 -19.65 5.06
C GLN A 76 8.81 -19.38 5.66
N ILE A 77 8.06 -20.42 5.98
CA ILE A 77 6.72 -20.30 6.62
C ILE A 77 6.78 -19.50 7.92
N ARG A 78 7.92 -19.53 8.63
CA ARG A 78 8.13 -18.75 9.87
C ARG A 78 8.08 -17.23 9.66
N LEU A 79 8.29 -16.76 8.43
CA LEU A 79 8.21 -15.35 8.08
C LEU A 79 6.80 -14.92 7.62
N ARG A 80 5.84 -15.81 7.68
CA ARG A 80 4.46 -15.55 7.31
C ARG A 80 3.63 -15.25 8.55
N ALA A 81 2.77 -14.22 8.45
CA ALA A 81 1.86 -13.81 9.50
C ALA A 81 2.59 -13.48 10.82
N VAL A 82 3.73 -12.80 10.71
CA VAL A 82 4.51 -12.32 11.86
C VAL A 82 4.24 -10.87 12.22
N VAL A 83 3.62 -10.11 11.32
CA VAL A 83 3.26 -8.71 11.54
C VAL A 83 1.99 -8.64 12.39
N GLU A 84 2.08 -8.02 13.56
CA GLU A 84 0.96 -7.78 14.46
C GLU A 84 0.25 -6.46 14.15
N HIS A 85 1.04 -5.44 13.78
CA HIS A 85 0.52 -4.13 13.47
C HIS A 85 1.38 -3.44 12.40
N VAL A 86 0.71 -2.69 11.51
CA VAL A 86 1.36 -1.81 10.53
C VAL A 86 0.90 -0.39 10.78
N GLU A 87 1.84 0.49 11.06
CA GLU A 87 1.61 1.92 11.22
C GLU A 87 2.18 2.68 10.02
N ILE A 88 1.40 3.61 9.47
CA ILE A 88 1.88 4.60 8.50
C ILE A 88 2.42 5.79 9.29
N GLU A 89 3.74 5.87 9.47
CA GLU A 89 4.37 6.95 10.26
C GLU A 89 4.40 8.27 9.49
N ALA A 90 4.62 8.24 8.18
CA ALA A 90 4.68 9.43 7.36
C ALA A 90 4.33 9.14 5.89
N VAL A 91 3.71 10.11 5.25
CA VAL A 91 3.49 10.13 3.80
C VAL A 91 4.04 11.45 3.27
N ALA A 92 5.06 11.36 2.42
CA ALA A 92 5.65 12.52 1.73
C ALA A 92 5.34 12.41 0.24
N GLN A 93 4.36 13.17 -0.21
CA GLN A 93 4.03 13.27 -1.63
C GLN A 93 4.83 14.43 -2.24
N GLN A 94 5.83 14.10 -3.06
CA GLN A 94 6.71 15.08 -3.68
C GLN A 94 5.99 15.87 -4.79
N ASN A 95 5.11 15.18 -5.53
CA ASN A 95 4.27 15.75 -6.58
C ASN A 95 3.11 14.79 -6.89
N GLU A 96 2.34 15.06 -7.93
CA GLU A 96 1.19 14.22 -8.32
C GLU A 96 1.57 12.80 -8.78
N ARG A 97 2.86 12.56 -9.08
CA ARG A 97 3.36 11.30 -9.66
C ARG A 97 4.34 10.55 -8.76
N ALA A 98 4.82 11.14 -7.68
CA ALA A 98 5.82 10.54 -6.81
C ALA A 98 5.46 10.73 -5.33
N ALA A 99 5.58 9.67 -4.57
CA ALA A 99 5.37 9.66 -3.13
C ALA A 99 6.33 8.71 -2.43
N SER A 100 6.61 9.00 -1.17
CA SER A 100 7.35 8.13 -0.26
C SER A 100 6.53 7.92 1.00
N VAL A 101 6.43 6.69 1.46
CA VAL A 101 5.71 6.32 2.67
C VAL A 101 6.67 5.62 3.63
N LEU A 102 6.71 6.09 4.87
CA LEU A 102 7.43 5.43 5.94
C LEU A 102 6.43 4.58 6.74
N THR A 103 6.70 3.29 6.82
CA THR A 103 5.91 2.33 7.58
C THR A 103 6.70 1.84 8.78
N ARG A 104 6.00 1.52 9.86
CA ARG A 104 6.52 0.78 11.01
C ARG A 104 5.72 -0.49 11.16
N LEU A 105 6.41 -1.60 11.29
CA LEU A 105 5.84 -2.91 11.52
C LEU A 105 6.21 -3.38 12.92
N ASP A 106 5.21 -3.65 13.74
CA ASP A 106 5.37 -4.36 14.99
C ASP A 106 5.30 -5.86 14.71
N LEU A 107 6.35 -6.57 15.07
CA LEU A 107 6.52 -7.98 14.75
C LEU A 107 6.34 -8.82 16.01
N ARG A 108 5.82 -10.04 15.85
CA ARG A 108 5.74 -11.01 16.92
C ARG A 108 7.14 -11.47 17.31
N ASP A 109 7.48 -11.33 18.59
CA ASP A 109 8.74 -11.81 19.17
C ASP A 109 10.03 -11.18 18.59
N GLU A 110 9.92 -10.11 17.81
CA GLU A 110 11.04 -9.42 17.18
C GLU A 110 10.92 -7.90 17.40
N PRO A 111 12.04 -7.15 17.39
CA PRO A 111 11.99 -5.71 17.43
C PRO A 111 11.22 -5.14 16.24
N PRO A 112 10.53 -3.99 16.40
CA PRO A 112 9.84 -3.35 15.29
C PRO A 112 10.81 -2.96 14.18
N VAL A 113 10.34 -3.01 12.94
CA VAL A 113 11.10 -2.60 11.77
C VAL A 113 10.43 -1.44 11.07
N ARG A 114 11.22 -0.62 10.37
CA ARG A 114 10.73 0.48 9.54
C ARG A 114 11.12 0.25 8.11
N ASN A 115 10.20 0.54 7.20
CA ASN A 115 10.44 0.47 5.78
C ASN A 115 10.12 1.81 5.12
N GLU A 116 10.90 2.18 4.12
CA GLU A 116 10.58 3.27 3.21
C GLU A 116 10.09 2.68 1.90
N ILE A 117 8.87 3.03 1.53
CA ILE A 117 8.22 2.58 0.30
C ILE A 117 8.10 3.77 -0.64
N ARG A 118 8.85 3.75 -1.73
CA ARG A 118 8.74 4.77 -2.77
C ARG A 118 7.80 4.31 -3.86
N MET A 119 6.98 5.22 -4.32
CA MET A 119 5.95 4.95 -5.29
C MET A 119 5.93 5.98 -6.41
N GLN A 120 5.51 5.53 -7.57
CA GLN A 120 5.20 6.38 -8.71
C GLN A 120 3.78 6.10 -9.21
N ARG A 121 3.13 7.13 -9.75
CA ARG A 121 1.84 6.99 -10.41
C ARG A 121 2.07 6.54 -11.85
N ILE A 122 1.71 5.31 -12.14
CA ILE A 122 1.89 4.67 -13.45
C ILE A 122 0.50 4.28 -13.96
N HIS A 123 0.11 4.80 -15.13
CA HIS A 123 -1.22 4.60 -15.70
C HIS A 123 -2.35 4.92 -14.71
N GLY A 124 -2.21 6.04 -13.96
CA GLY A 124 -3.22 6.51 -13.02
C GLY A 124 -3.24 5.82 -11.65
N ALA A 125 -2.43 4.80 -11.43
CA ALA A 125 -2.36 4.06 -10.17
C ALA A 125 -0.98 4.16 -9.51
N TRP A 126 -0.95 4.23 -8.18
CA TRP A 126 0.29 4.18 -7.43
C TRP A 126 0.91 2.78 -7.50
N ARG A 127 2.20 2.72 -7.85
CA ARG A 127 2.99 1.49 -7.94
C ARG A 127 4.27 1.64 -7.14
N VAL A 128 4.62 0.60 -6.40
CA VAL A 128 5.88 0.54 -5.64
C VAL A 128 7.05 0.43 -6.61
N VAL A 129 7.99 1.36 -6.51
CA VAL A 129 9.23 1.40 -7.31
C VAL A 129 10.46 1.11 -6.46
N SER A 130 10.36 1.20 -5.14
CA SER A 130 11.44 0.87 -4.20
C SER A 130 10.87 0.49 -2.84
N TYR A 131 11.49 -0.50 -2.20
CA TYR A 131 11.15 -0.98 -0.88
C TYR A 131 12.44 -1.20 -0.10
N MET A 132 12.66 -0.42 0.95
CA MET A 132 13.94 -0.40 1.67
C MET A 132 13.71 -0.42 3.18
N LEU A 133 14.47 -1.27 3.86
CA LEU A 133 14.57 -1.26 5.31
C LEU A 133 15.24 0.04 5.78
N ARG A 134 14.64 0.70 6.76
CA ARG A 134 15.23 1.85 7.45
C ARG A 134 15.65 1.43 8.84
N PRO A 135 16.93 1.60 9.21
CA PRO A 135 17.35 1.36 10.58
C PRO A 135 16.62 2.33 11.52
N GLU A 136 16.30 1.85 12.71
CA GLU A 136 15.78 2.70 13.77
C GLU A 136 16.80 3.79 14.07
N PRO A 137 16.38 5.06 14.21
CA PRO A 137 17.31 6.09 14.66
C PRO A 137 17.89 5.64 16.01
N ALA A 138 19.22 5.63 16.11
CA ALA A 138 19.89 5.29 17.34
C ALA A 138 19.28 6.13 18.47
N SER A 139 18.74 5.47 19.49
CA SER A 139 18.24 6.16 20.68
C SER A 139 19.41 6.94 21.24
N THR A 140 19.38 8.25 21.07
CA THR A 140 20.39 9.12 21.72
C THR A 140 20.15 9.02 23.23
N PRO A 141 21.15 8.67 24.01
CA PRO A 141 21.03 8.53 25.46
C PRO A 141 20.69 9.85 26.13
#